data_e425e8420a78c89e5d3e015d5d8fa5cc
#
_entry.id   e425e8420a78c89e5d3e015d5d8fa5cc
#
_cell.length_a   1.000
_cell.length_b   1.000
_cell.length_c   1.000
_cell.angle_alpha   90.00
_cell.angle_beta   90.00
_cell.angle_gamma   90.00
#
_symmetry.space_group_name_H-M   'P 1'
#
loop_
_entity.id
_entity.type
_entity.pdbx_description
1 polymer ?
#
loop_
_entity_poly.entity_id
_entity_poly.type
_entity_poly.pdbx_seq_one_letter_code
_entity_poly.pdbx_strand_id
1 'polypeptide(L)'
;FNYIDATKVIDDYNFEDRKLVEIVKATYFNPKVLVVDETTTALGQKGREELFKVMHKVRDTGNCVIFISHDLEEVIEQSDSISVLRDGVKIGTISKEEATPDRLKALMVGREIGDNYYRTDYGEEVSKEVVLSAKNVTVKGQIENLNLELHKGEILGIGGLSECGMHEVGKALFGASYYREGTVTLGDGTLINSIPDAIKHSIAYASKDRDNESLVINDTIGANICLPSLEDLKSHGF
;
A
#
# COMPACT_ATOMS: atom_id res chain seq x y z
N PHE A 1 -22.28 1.14 -9.11
CA PHE A 1 -21.89 -0.07 -8.29
C PHE A 1 -22.84 -1.25 -8.51
N ASN A 2 -23.20 -1.55 -9.76
CA ASN A 2 -24.21 -2.59 -10.09
C ASN A 2 -23.72 -4.03 -9.82
N TYR A 3 -22.45 -4.21 -9.46
CA TYR A 3 -21.84 -5.51 -9.16
C TYR A 3 -21.81 -5.84 -7.65
N ILE A 4 -22.15 -4.89 -6.78
CA ILE A 4 -22.24 -5.11 -5.34
C ILE A 4 -23.64 -5.61 -5.00
N ASP A 5 -23.72 -6.85 -4.53
CA ASP A 5 -24.97 -7.47 -4.08
C ASP A 5 -25.27 -7.07 -2.63
N ALA A 6 -26.31 -6.27 -2.44
CA ALA A 6 -26.71 -5.74 -1.13
C ALA A 6 -27.17 -6.82 -0.13
N THR A 7 -27.38 -8.06 -0.57
CA THR A 7 -27.81 -9.18 0.29
C THR A 7 -26.66 -9.99 0.85
N LYS A 8 -25.42 -9.79 0.33
CA LYS A 8 -24.23 -10.46 0.82
C LYS A 8 -23.69 -9.83 2.09
N VAL A 9 -22.97 -10.64 2.87
CA VAL A 9 -22.21 -10.15 4.04
C VAL A 9 -21.06 -9.29 3.55
N ILE A 10 -20.86 -8.13 4.19
CA ILE A 10 -19.82 -7.16 3.78
C ILE A 10 -18.40 -7.74 3.85
N ASP A 11 -18.20 -8.74 4.70
CA ASP A 11 -16.91 -9.41 4.85
C ASP A 11 -16.53 -10.32 3.67
N ASP A 12 -17.50 -10.69 2.84
CA ASP A 12 -17.27 -11.44 1.60
C ASP A 12 -16.69 -10.58 0.47
N TYR A 13 -16.63 -9.25 0.66
CA TYR A 13 -16.10 -8.31 -0.31
C TYR A 13 -14.65 -7.93 0.00
N ASN A 14 -13.89 -7.62 -1.06
CA ASN A 14 -12.54 -7.09 -0.93
C ASN A 14 -12.53 -5.69 -0.31
N PHE A 15 -11.34 -5.18 0.01
CA PHE A 15 -11.18 -3.91 0.70
C PHE A 15 -11.69 -2.71 -0.13
N GLU A 16 -11.49 -2.72 -1.45
CA GLU A 16 -11.97 -1.68 -2.36
C GLU A 16 -13.50 -1.62 -2.38
N ASP A 17 -14.17 -2.76 -2.54
CA ASP A 17 -15.63 -2.84 -2.56
C ASP A 17 -16.26 -2.38 -1.24
N ARG A 18 -15.64 -2.75 -0.11
CA ARG A 18 -16.08 -2.27 1.23
C ARG A 18 -16.00 -0.74 1.31
N LYS A 19 -14.94 -0.12 0.76
CA LYS A 19 -14.81 1.35 0.70
C LYS A 19 -15.88 1.98 -0.19
N LEU A 20 -16.22 1.37 -1.30
CA LEU A 20 -17.31 1.85 -2.15
C LEU A 20 -18.68 1.79 -1.44
N VAL A 21 -18.94 0.73 -0.67
CA VAL A 21 -20.15 0.64 0.17
C VAL A 21 -20.18 1.75 1.24
N GLU A 22 -19.02 2.03 1.87
CA GLU A 22 -18.90 3.13 2.84
C GLU A 22 -19.22 4.50 2.23
N ILE A 23 -18.72 4.77 1.01
CA ILE A 23 -19.01 6.01 0.26
C ILE A 23 -20.51 6.11 -0.04
N VAL A 24 -21.14 5.04 -0.52
CA VAL A 24 -22.58 5.00 -0.77
C VAL A 24 -23.37 5.28 0.50
N LYS A 25 -23.00 4.64 1.60
CA LYS A 25 -23.62 4.86 2.92
C LYS A 25 -23.50 6.32 3.35
N ALA A 26 -22.31 6.93 3.22
CA ALA A 26 -22.07 8.33 3.61
C ALA A 26 -22.88 9.34 2.78
N THR A 27 -23.17 9.00 1.51
CA THR A 27 -23.87 9.90 0.58
C THR A 27 -25.37 9.65 0.45
N TYR A 28 -25.87 8.56 1.06
CA TYR A 28 -27.28 8.16 0.93
C TYR A 28 -28.28 9.26 1.34
N PHE A 29 -28.00 9.99 2.41
CA PHE A 29 -28.88 11.04 2.95
C PHE A 29 -28.60 12.44 2.39
N ASN A 30 -27.87 12.57 1.27
CA ASN A 30 -27.50 13.84 0.67
C ASN A 30 -26.86 14.82 1.70
N PRO A 31 -25.66 14.53 2.19
CA PRO A 31 -25.04 15.26 3.28
C PRO A 31 -24.73 16.71 2.87
N LYS A 32 -24.95 17.68 3.77
CA LYS A 32 -24.52 19.07 3.57
C LYS A 32 -23.00 19.21 3.51
N VAL A 33 -22.28 18.36 4.20
CA VAL A 33 -20.83 18.28 4.22
C VAL A 33 -20.44 16.82 4.13
N LEU A 34 -19.70 16.44 3.08
CA LEU A 34 -19.08 15.13 2.93
C LEU A 34 -17.61 15.24 3.32
N VAL A 35 -17.16 14.44 4.27
CA VAL A 35 -15.73 14.31 4.60
C VAL A 35 -15.20 13.03 4.02
N VAL A 36 -14.15 13.12 3.20
CA VAL A 36 -13.45 12.02 2.53
C VAL A 36 -12.02 12.03 3.06
N ASP A 37 -11.69 11.05 3.92
CA ASP A 37 -10.40 10.97 4.59
C ASP A 37 -9.62 9.75 4.12
N GLU A 38 -8.47 9.99 3.45
CA GLU A 38 -7.52 8.99 2.94
C GLU A 38 -8.17 7.83 2.16
N THR A 39 -9.35 8.07 1.57
CA THR A 39 -10.15 7.01 0.94
C THR A 39 -9.53 6.52 -0.36
N THR A 40 -8.81 7.36 -1.10
CA THR A 40 -8.22 7.03 -2.41
C THR A 40 -7.11 5.99 -2.32
N THR A 41 -6.41 5.89 -1.19
CA THR A 41 -5.36 4.88 -0.96
C THR A 41 -5.85 3.45 -1.05
N ALA A 42 -7.14 3.25 -0.74
CA ALA A 42 -7.81 1.95 -0.74
C ALA A 42 -8.42 1.57 -2.09
N LEU A 43 -8.46 2.52 -3.04
CA LEU A 43 -9.19 2.40 -4.30
C LEU A 43 -8.22 2.25 -5.48
N GLY A 44 -8.54 1.34 -6.40
CA GLY A 44 -7.94 1.32 -7.72
C GLY A 44 -8.41 2.50 -8.57
N GLN A 45 -7.85 2.65 -9.77
CA GLN A 45 -8.15 3.78 -10.65
C GLN A 45 -9.65 3.97 -10.87
N LYS A 46 -10.39 2.90 -11.18
CA LYS A 46 -11.84 2.95 -11.40
C LYS A 46 -12.60 3.39 -10.15
N GLY A 47 -12.21 2.89 -8.98
CA GLY A 47 -12.81 3.28 -7.70
C GLY A 47 -12.58 4.75 -7.36
N ARG A 48 -11.38 5.29 -7.64
CA ARG A 48 -11.06 6.73 -7.49
C ARG A 48 -11.92 7.60 -8.40
N GLU A 49 -12.05 7.23 -9.68
CA GLU A 49 -12.91 7.95 -10.62
C GLU A 49 -14.37 8.02 -10.15
N GLU A 50 -14.89 6.92 -9.62
CA GLU A 50 -16.25 6.88 -9.08
C GLU A 50 -16.38 7.73 -7.80
N LEU A 51 -15.39 7.70 -6.91
CA LEU A 51 -15.35 8.57 -5.72
C LEU A 51 -15.37 10.05 -6.13
N PHE A 52 -14.53 10.46 -7.08
CA PHE A 52 -14.47 11.85 -7.55
C PHE A 52 -15.78 12.29 -8.20
N LYS A 53 -16.44 11.42 -8.97
CA LYS A 53 -17.80 11.71 -9.49
C LYS A 53 -18.80 11.95 -8.37
N VAL A 54 -18.73 11.16 -7.29
CA VAL A 54 -19.60 11.34 -6.11
C VAL A 54 -19.30 12.66 -5.41
N MET A 55 -18.03 13.01 -5.20
CA MET A 55 -17.62 14.28 -4.61
C MET A 55 -18.13 15.47 -5.43
N HIS A 56 -17.94 15.45 -6.74
CA HIS A 56 -18.44 16.49 -7.64
C HIS A 56 -19.97 16.59 -7.61
N LYS A 57 -20.68 15.46 -7.60
CA LYS A 57 -22.13 15.45 -7.49
C LYS A 57 -22.62 16.11 -6.19
N VAL A 58 -21.96 15.86 -5.06
CA VAL A 58 -22.28 16.50 -3.77
C VAL A 58 -22.07 18.00 -3.88
N ARG A 59 -20.93 18.46 -4.42
CA ARG A 59 -20.65 19.89 -4.67
C ARG A 59 -21.70 20.53 -5.57
N ASP A 60 -22.02 19.90 -6.70
CA ASP A 60 -22.92 20.45 -7.71
C ASP A 60 -24.38 20.58 -7.23
N THR A 61 -24.74 19.88 -6.16
CA THR A 61 -26.02 20.05 -5.46
C THR A 61 -26.00 21.18 -4.41
N GLY A 62 -24.92 21.97 -4.36
CA GLY A 62 -24.77 23.10 -3.45
C GLY A 62 -24.28 22.72 -2.05
N ASN A 63 -23.77 21.51 -1.89
CA ASN A 63 -23.20 21.00 -0.65
C ASN A 63 -21.65 21.09 -0.68
N CYS A 64 -20.99 20.83 0.45
CA CYS A 64 -19.56 20.97 0.59
C CYS A 64 -18.87 19.59 0.70
N VAL A 65 -17.62 19.53 0.22
CA VAL A 65 -16.76 18.36 0.39
C VAL A 65 -15.47 18.80 1.09
N ILE A 66 -15.04 18.05 2.08
CA ILE A 66 -13.70 18.13 2.67
C ILE A 66 -12.97 16.88 2.20
N PHE A 67 -11.95 17.07 1.38
CA PHE A 67 -11.12 15.99 0.85
C PHE A 67 -9.75 16.01 1.51
N ILE A 68 -9.39 14.94 2.20
CA ILE A 68 -8.12 14.77 2.91
C ILE A 68 -7.35 13.66 2.18
N SER A 69 -6.16 13.99 1.69
CA SER A 69 -5.27 13.04 1.04
C SER A 69 -3.82 13.52 1.17
N HIS A 70 -2.87 12.59 1.12
CA HIS A 70 -1.44 12.86 0.99
C HIS A 70 -0.98 12.80 -0.48
N ASP A 71 -1.86 12.39 -1.40
CA ASP A 71 -1.62 12.47 -2.84
C ASP A 71 -1.86 13.91 -3.32
N LEU A 72 -0.76 14.64 -3.53
CA LEU A 72 -0.80 16.05 -3.87
C LEU A 72 -1.41 16.31 -5.25
N GLU A 73 -1.26 15.37 -6.19
CA GLU A 73 -1.82 15.51 -7.53
C GLU A 73 -3.35 15.42 -7.48
N GLU A 74 -3.88 14.43 -6.74
CA GLU A 74 -5.33 14.31 -6.51
C GLU A 74 -5.89 15.54 -5.79
N VAL A 75 -5.20 16.04 -4.75
CA VAL A 75 -5.64 17.21 -3.99
C VAL A 75 -5.70 18.45 -4.90
N ILE A 76 -4.68 18.68 -5.73
CA ILE A 76 -4.64 19.82 -6.66
C ILE A 76 -5.73 19.69 -7.73
N GLU A 77 -5.92 18.50 -8.27
CA GLU A 77 -6.88 18.27 -9.34
C GLU A 77 -8.33 18.43 -8.87
N GLN A 78 -8.65 17.88 -7.69
CA GLN A 78 -10.03 17.74 -7.22
C GLN A 78 -10.52 18.90 -6.33
N SER A 79 -9.63 19.76 -5.81
CA SER A 79 -10.00 20.78 -4.82
C SER A 79 -10.09 22.19 -5.43
N ASP A 80 -10.97 23.03 -4.91
CA ASP A 80 -11.06 24.46 -5.24
C ASP A 80 -10.08 25.30 -4.42
N SER A 81 -9.83 24.90 -3.17
CA SER A 81 -8.83 25.50 -2.26
C SER A 81 -8.17 24.44 -1.41
N ILE A 82 -6.91 24.66 -1.05
CA ILE A 82 -6.10 23.67 -0.33
C ILE A 82 -5.55 24.29 0.95
N SER A 83 -5.92 23.71 2.08
CA SER A 83 -5.36 24.07 3.40
C SER A 83 -4.27 23.08 3.78
N VAL A 84 -3.08 23.57 4.09
CA VAL A 84 -1.95 22.75 4.52
C VAL A 84 -1.87 22.76 6.03
N LEU A 85 -1.81 21.56 6.61
CA LEU A 85 -1.58 21.32 8.04
C LEU A 85 -0.19 20.72 8.23
N ARG A 86 0.49 21.12 9.28
CA ARG A 86 1.77 20.57 9.72
C ARG A 86 1.80 20.55 11.25
N ASP A 87 2.11 19.39 11.83
CA ASP A 87 2.17 19.19 13.30
C ASP A 87 0.90 19.68 14.02
N GLY A 88 -0.28 19.47 13.42
CA GLY A 88 -1.57 19.90 13.95
C GLY A 88 -1.88 21.40 13.77
N VAL A 89 -0.99 22.18 13.15
CA VAL A 89 -1.16 23.62 12.92
C VAL A 89 -1.47 23.91 11.46
N LYS A 90 -2.47 24.77 11.22
CA LYS A 90 -2.75 25.27 9.86
C LYS A 90 -1.66 26.25 9.43
N ILE A 91 -0.90 25.89 8.40
CA ILE A 91 0.20 26.70 7.85
C ILE A 91 -0.34 27.77 6.89
N GLY A 92 -1.35 27.42 6.10
CA GLY A 92 -1.94 28.36 5.14
C GLY A 92 -3.03 27.70 4.32
N THR A 93 -3.74 28.53 3.56
CA THR A 93 -4.68 28.10 2.52
C THR A 93 -4.27 28.76 1.21
N ILE A 94 -4.21 27.98 0.15
CA ILE A 94 -3.92 28.46 -1.19
C ILE A 94 -5.05 28.07 -2.15
N SER A 95 -5.23 28.86 -3.20
CA SER A 95 -6.20 28.54 -4.25
C SER A 95 -5.67 27.45 -5.18
N LYS A 96 -6.55 26.85 -5.96
CA LYS A 96 -6.18 25.83 -6.96
C LYS A 96 -5.14 26.38 -7.96
N GLU A 97 -5.33 27.62 -8.40
CA GLU A 97 -4.48 28.28 -9.40
C GLU A 97 -3.04 28.49 -8.92
N GLU A 98 -2.88 28.64 -7.59
CA GLU A 98 -1.57 28.82 -6.97
C GLU A 98 -0.92 27.51 -6.53
N ALA A 99 -1.68 26.40 -6.55
CA ALA A 99 -1.23 25.11 -6.05
C ALA A 99 -0.32 24.43 -7.07
N THR A 100 0.90 24.16 -6.65
CA THR A 100 1.83 23.26 -7.34
C THR A 100 2.33 22.22 -6.36
N PRO A 101 2.72 21.00 -6.82
CA PRO A 101 3.26 19.98 -5.93
C PRO A 101 4.44 20.49 -5.09
N ASP A 102 5.34 21.26 -5.66
CA ASP A 102 6.52 21.80 -4.97
C ASP A 102 6.14 22.84 -3.91
N ARG A 103 5.18 23.73 -4.23
CA ARG A 103 4.66 24.70 -3.24
C ARG A 103 3.98 24.03 -2.07
N LEU A 104 3.17 22.99 -2.33
CA LEU A 104 2.54 22.20 -1.26
C LEU A 104 3.57 21.46 -0.43
N LYS A 105 4.55 20.81 -1.04
CA LYS A 105 5.66 20.14 -0.34
C LYS A 105 6.42 21.12 0.55
N ALA A 106 6.76 22.31 0.04
CA ALA A 106 7.47 23.33 0.81
C ALA A 106 6.66 23.77 2.06
N LEU A 107 5.35 23.96 1.91
CA LEU A 107 4.47 24.31 3.03
C LEU A 107 4.37 23.16 4.06
N MET A 108 4.28 21.91 3.59
CA MET A 108 4.17 20.73 4.46
C MET A 108 5.44 20.48 5.25
N VAL A 109 6.63 20.62 4.62
CA VAL A 109 7.93 20.31 5.25
C VAL A 109 8.53 21.52 5.96
N GLY A 110 8.16 22.74 5.55
CA GLY A 110 8.63 24.00 6.13
C GLY A 110 10.05 24.41 5.69
N ARG A 111 10.58 23.78 4.66
CA ARG A 111 11.85 24.13 3.99
C ARG A 111 11.72 23.79 2.51
N GLU A 112 12.48 24.47 1.66
CA GLU A 112 12.63 24.06 0.27
C GLU A 112 13.26 22.66 0.25
N ILE A 113 12.56 21.72 -0.42
CA ILE A 113 13.10 20.39 -0.66
C ILE A 113 14.09 20.55 -1.82
N GLY A 114 15.39 20.50 -1.50
CA GLY A 114 16.41 20.46 -2.54
C GLY A 114 16.28 19.21 -3.43
N ASP A 115 16.85 19.25 -4.63
CA ASP A 115 16.78 18.22 -5.67
C ASP A 115 17.29 16.82 -5.27
N ASN A 116 17.84 16.67 -4.06
CA ASN A 116 18.44 15.42 -3.56
C ASN A 116 17.45 14.41 -2.96
N TYR A 117 16.14 14.54 -3.21
CA TYR A 117 15.14 13.59 -2.67
C TYR A 117 15.05 12.30 -3.49
N TYR A 118 15.50 12.32 -4.72
CA TYR A 118 15.49 11.16 -5.59
C TYR A 118 16.85 10.49 -5.63
N ARG A 119 16.84 9.18 -5.77
CA ARG A 119 18.03 8.37 -6.01
C ARG A 119 18.81 8.96 -7.20
N THR A 120 20.11 9.24 -7.02
CA THR A 120 20.98 9.84 -8.05
C THR A 120 21.95 8.84 -8.68
N ASP A 121 22.00 7.62 -8.18
CA ASP A 121 22.89 6.52 -8.60
C ASP A 121 22.30 5.70 -9.76
N TYR A 122 21.53 6.35 -10.61
CA TYR A 122 21.02 5.73 -11.85
C TYR A 122 22.19 5.39 -12.77
N GLY A 123 22.32 4.08 -13.11
CA GLY A 123 23.33 3.60 -14.05
C GLY A 123 24.50 2.86 -13.39
N GLU A 124 24.50 2.67 -12.08
CA GLU A 124 25.40 1.67 -11.47
C GLU A 124 24.98 0.26 -11.94
N GLU A 125 25.96 -0.52 -12.38
CA GLU A 125 25.69 -1.91 -12.80
C GLU A 125 25.30 -2.75 -11.59
N VAL A 126 24.11 -3.35 -11.64
CA VAL A 126 23.67 -4.32 -10.65
C VAL A 126 24.56 -5.56 -10.74
N SER A 127 24.90 -6.15 -9.61
CA SER A 127 25.67 -7.39 -9.55
C SER A 127 24.99 -8.50 -10.37
N LYS A 128 25.78 -9.34 -11.02
CA LYS A 128 25.28 -10.54 -11.72
C LYS A 128 25.00 -11.72 -10.79
N GLU A 129 25.36 -11.59 -9.50
CA GLU A 129 25.14 -12.62 -8.49
C GLU A 129 23.66 -12.68 -8.13
N VAL A 130 22.98 -13.76 -8.50
CA VAL A 130 21.58 -13.99 -8.14
C VAL A 130 21.49 -14.39 -6.66
N VAL A 131 20.71 -13.67 -5.88
CA VAL A 131 20.49 -13.92 -4.44
C VAL A 131 19.22 -14.71 -4.21
N LEU A 132 18.18 -14.46 -5.03
CA LEU A 132 16.91 -15.17 -4.96
C LEU A 132 16.35 -15.36 -6.37
N SER A 133 15.80 -16.54 -6.63
CA SER A 133 15.16 -16.87 -7.90
C SER A 133 13.79 -17.50 -7.65
N ALA A 134 12.79 -17.01 -8.34
CA ALA A 134 11.46 -17.62 -8.45
C ALA A 134 11.30 -18.23 -9.85
N LYS A 135 10.89 -19.49 -9.94
CA LYS A 135 10.68 -20.18 -11.22
C LYS A 135 9.31 -20.81 -11.27
N ASN A 136 8.54 -20.44 -12.30
CA ASN A 136 7.19 -20.93 -12.60
C ASN A 136 6.25 -20.82 -11.37
N VAL A 137 6.43 -19.77 -10.56
CA VAL A 137 5.62 -19.60 -9.34
C VAL A 137 4.20 -19.26 -9.73
N THR A 138 3.25 -20.09 -9.28
CA THR A 138 1.82 -19.92 -9.49
C THR A 138 1.10 -19.99 -8.14
N VAL A 139 0.23 -19.03 -7.90
CA VAL A 139 -0.73 -19.03 -6.78
C VAL A 139 -2.10 -18.84 -7.40
N LYS A 140 -2.95 -19.87 -7.32
CA LYS A 140 -4.22 -19.94 -8.04
C LYS A 140 -5.07 -18.68 -7.87
N GLY A 141 -5.44 -18.05 -8.97
CA GLY A 141 -6.26 -16.84 -8.99
C GLY A 141 -5.54 -15.54 -8.59
N GLN A 142 -4.23 -15.59 -8.32
CA GLN A 142 -3.43 -14.44 -7.87
C GLN A 142 -2.18 -14.22 -8.72
N ILE A 143 -1.38 -15.27 -8.92
CA ILE A 143 -0.14 -15.21 -9.70
C ILE A 143 -0.11 -16.40 -10.65
N GLU A 144 0.27 -16.18 -11.89
CA GLU A 144 0.43 -17.23 -12.90
C GLU A 144 1.83 -17.19 -13.51
N ASN A 145 2.55 -18.31 -13.38
CA ASN A 145 3.84 -18.56 -14.01
C ASN A 145 4.89 -17.45 -13.83
N LEU A 146 4.99 -16.90 -12.61
CA LEU A 146 5.96 -15.87 -12.29
C LEU A 146 7.39 -16.43 -12.39
N ASN A 147 8.22 -15.73 -13.15
CA ASN A 147 9.65 -15.95 -13.21
C ASN A 147 10.36 -14.64 -12.86
N LEU A 148 11.26 -14.67 -11.88
CA LEU A 148 11.88 -13.48 -11.33
C LEU A 148 13.25 -13.87 -10.77
N GLU A 149 14.25 -13.01 -10.95
CA GLU A 149 15.54 -13.09 -10.28
C GLU A 149 15.82 -11.77 -9.56
N LEU A 150 16.38 -11.87 -8.35
CA LEU A 150 16.84 -10.74 -7.55
C LEU A 150 18.35 -10.85 -7.39
N HIS A 151 19.06 -9.78 -7.68
CA HIS A 151 20.51 -9.73 -7.66
C HIS A 151 21.05 -9.03 -6.41
N LYS A 152 22.28 -9.33 -6.07
CA LYS A 152 22.95 -8.74 -4.92
C LYS A 152 23.07 -7.22 -5.04
N GLY A 153 22.60 -6.50 -4.02
CA GLY A 153 22.60 -5.03 -3.99
C GLY A 153 21.52 -4.38 -4.82
N GLU A 154 20.58 -5.17 -5.40
CA GLU A 154 19.47 -4.67 -6.20
C GLU A 154 18.30 -4.22 -5.31
N ILE A 155 17.61 -3.16 -5.74
CA ILE A 155 16.26 -2.81 -5.30
C ILE A 155 15.35 -3.04 -6.50
N LEU A 156 14.63 -4.17 -6.48
CA LEU A 156 13.69 -4.52 -7.54
C LEU A 156 12.30 -3.95 -7.23
N GLY A 157 11.82 -3.02 -8.04
CA GLY A 157 10.46 -2.49 -7.96
C GLY A 157 9.46 -3.40 -8.68
N ILE A 158 8.35 -3.73 -8.01
CA ILE A 158 7.23 -4.46 -8.61
C ILE A 158 6.02 -3.53 -8.60
N GLY A 159 5.52 -3.19 -9.77
CA GLY A 159 4.37 -2.31 -9.95
C GLY A 159 3.27 -2.96 -10.77
N GLY A 160 2.04 -2.50 -10.59
CA GLY A 160 0.89 -2.98 -11.34
C GLY A 160 -0.41 -2.32 -10.89
N LEU A 161 -1.49 -2.58 -11.61
CA LEU A 161 -2.82 -2.13 -11.23
C LEU A 161 -3.31 -2.88 -9.98
N SER A 162 -4.33 -2.34 -9.31
CA SER A 162 -4.99 -3.01 -8.19
C SER A 162 -5.40 -4.43 -8.60
N GLU A 163 -5.21 -5.38 -7.69
CA GLU A 163 -5.55 -6.81 -7.88
C GLU A 163 -4.75 -7.54 -8.97
N CYS A 164 -3.65 -6.95 -9.49
CA CYS A 164 -2.78 -7.64 -10.45
C CYS A 164 -1.88 -8.73 -9.83
N GLY A 165 -1.97 -8.98 -8.53
CA GLY A 165 -1.16 -9.98 -7.83
C GLY A 165 0.20 -9.48 -7.30
N MET A 166 0.52 -8.18 -7.42
CA MET A 166 1.82 -7.67 -6.98
C MET A 166 2.09 -7.86 -5.47
N HIS A 167 1.05 -7.79 -4.63
CA HIS A 167 1.20 -8.03 -3.19
C HIS A 167 1.40 -9.50 -2.88
N GLU A 168 0.78 -10.38 -3.65
CA GLU A 168 0.88 -11.82 -3.52
C GLU A 168 2.27 -12.33 -3.91
N VAL A 169 2.98 -11.60 -4.79
CA VAL A 169 4.39 -11.90 -5.11
C VAL A 169 5.25 -11.88 -3.85
N GLY A 170 5.16 -10.84 -3.03
CA GLY A 170 5.90 -10.76 -1.77
C GLY A 170 5.62 -11.95 -0.83
N LYS A 171 4.34 -12.31 -0.68
CA LYS A 171 3.91 -13.49 0.11
C LYS A 171 4.45 -14.80 -0.46
N ALA A 172 4.41 -14.95 -1.78
CA ALA A 172 4.90 -16.15 -2.44
C ALA A 172 6.42 -16.31 -2.27
N LEU A 173 7.19 -15.24 -2.40
CA LEU A 173 8.64 -15.24 -2.20
C LEU A 173 9.03 -15.52 -0.74
N PHE A 174 8.24 -15.05 0.21
CA PHE A 174 8.43 -15.27 1.65
C PHE A 174 7.94 -16.62 2.16
N GLY A 175 7.29 -17.43 1.29
CA GLY A 175 6.74 -18.72 1.70
C GLY A 175 5.43 -18.63 2.49
N ALA A 176 4.74 -17.48 2.45
CA ALA A 176 3.46 -17.25 3.14
C ALA A 176 2.23 -17.64 2.30
N SER A 177 2.39 -17.96 1.02
CA SER A 177 1.28 -18.36 0.15
C SER A 177 0.96 -19.83 0.31
N TYR A 178 -0.30 -20.14 0.64
CA TYR A 178 -0.80 -21.51 0.61
C TYR A 178 -0.96 -22.01 -0.85
N TYR A 179 -0.66 -23.28 -1.09
CA TYR A 179 -0.80 -23.92 -2.42
C TYR A 179 -0.03 -23.24 -3.54
N ARG A 180 1.20 -22.78 -3.25
CA ARG A 180 2.12 -22.26 -4.25
C ARG A 180 2.71 -23.41 -5.07
N GLU A 181 2.58 -23.34 -6.39
CA GLU A 181 3.34 -24.15 -7.34
C GLU A 181 4.64 -23.45 -7.74
N GLY A 182 5.54 -24.16 -8.39
CA GLY A 182 6.85 -23.65 -8.76
C GLY A 182 7.84 -23.62 -7.58
N THR A 183 8.98 -22.96 -7.78
CA THR A 183 10.06 -22.94 -6.78
C THR A 183 10.55 -21.53 -6.50
N VAL A 184 10.89 -21.28 -5.24
CA VAL A 184 11.66 -20.11 -4.81
C VAL A 184 12.95 -20.64 -4.18
N THR A 185 14.09 -20.18 -4.68
CA THR A 185 15.41 -20.62 -4.24
C THR A 185 16.31 -19.44 -3.95
N LEU A 186 17.20 -19.59 -2.97
CA LEU A 186 18.35 -18.69 -2.81
C LEU A 186 19.43 -18.99 -3.84
N GLY A 187 20.41 -18.10 -3.96
CA GLY A 187 21.52 -18.23 -4.92
C GLY A 187 22.38 -19.49 -4.73
N ASP A 188 22.40 -20.08 -3.54
CA ASP A 188 23.05 -21.34 -3.22
C ASP A 188 22.18 -22.59 -3.50
N GLY A 189 20.97 -22.39 -4.04
CA GLY A 189 20.02 -23.45 -4.34
C GLY A 189 19.10 -23.86 -3.18
N THR A 190 19.19 -23.21 -2.02
CA THR A 190 18.32 -23.47 -0.88
C THR A 190 16.88 -23.14 -1.23
N LEU A 191 15.96 -24.08 -1.02
CA LEU A 191 14.53 -23.92 -1.26
C LEU A 191 13.86 -23.15 -0.10
N ILE A 192 13.01 -22.21 -0.46
CA ILE A 192 12.14 -21.47 0.47
C ILE A 192 10.70 -21.93 0.27
N ASN A 193 10.21 -22.76 1.15
CA ASN A 193 8.86 -23.35 1.05
C ASN A 193 7.89 -22.86 2.14
N SER A 194 8.41 -22.23 3.18
CA SER A 194 7.61 -21.79 4.32
C SER A 194 8.17 -20.52 4.95
N ILE A 195 7.36 -19.86 5.78
CA ILE A 195 7.79 -18.71 6.59
C ILE A 195 8.99 -19.06 7.48
N PRO A 196 9.01 -20.21 8.21
CA PRO A 196 10.19 -20.61 8.98
C PRO A 196 11.46 -20.73 8.13
N ASP A 197 11.36 -21.28 6.90
CA ASP A 197 12.52 -21.37 6.01
C ASP A 197 13.02 -19.96 5.64
N ALA A 198 12.11 -19.04 5.30
CA ALA A 198 12.46 -17.66 4.96
C ALA A 198 13.19 -16.95 6.12
N ILE A 199 12.64 -17.03 7.32
CA ILE A 199 13.24 -16.44 8.54
C ILE A 199 14.61 -17.03 8.81
N LYS A 200 14.74 -18.36 8.77
CA LYS A 200 16.00 -19.07 9.00
C LYS A 200 17.10 -18.64 8.02
N HIS A 201 16.73 -18.28 6.80
CA HIS A 201 17.64 -17.84 5.76
C HIS A 201 17.66 -16.32 5.58
N SER A 202 17.27 -15.56 6.61
CA SER A 202 17.36 -14.11 6.69
C SER A 202 16.54 -13.36 5.61
N ILE A 203 15.44 -13.95 5.16
CA ILE A 203 14.44 -13.25 4.36
C ILE A 203 13.44 -12.61 5.31
N ALA A 204 13.16 -11.32 5.14
CA ALA A 204 12.16 -10.57 5.90
C ALA A 204 11.03 -10.11 4.99
N TYR A 205 9.83 -9.97 5.54
CA TYR A 205 8.65 -9.48 4.83
C TYR A 205 7.92 -8.42 5.65
N ALA A 206 7.75 -7.24 5.08
CA ALA A 206 6.92 -6.18 5.62
C ALA A 206 5.59 -6.16 4.85
N SER A 207 4.51 -6.57 5.48
CA SER A 207 3.23 -6.75 4.80
C SER A 207 2.49 -5.42 4.59
N LYS A 208 1.61 -5.38 3.57
CA LYS A 208 0.67 -4.27 3.36
C LYS A 208 -0.35 -4.20 4.49
N ASP A 209 -0.91 -5.33 4.90
CA ASP A 209 -1.90 -5.44 5.99
C ASP A 209 -1.19 -5.82 7.29
N ARG A 210 -0.48 -4.83 7.87
CA ARG A 210 0.29 -5.01 9.10
C ARG A 210 -0.57 -5.49 10.27
N ASP A 211 -1.81 -5.04 10.35
CA ASP A 211 -2.69 -5.25 11.50
C ASP A 211 -3.20 -6.70 11.57
N ASN A 212 -3.39 -7.34 10.42
CA ASN A 212 -3.83 -8.73 10.36
C ASN A 212 -2.70 -9.74 10.09
N GLU A 213 -1.57 -9.29 9.53
CA GLU A 213 -0.53 -10.20 9.04
C GLU A 213 0.81 -10.10 9.77
N SER A 214 1.13 -8.95 10.38
CA SER A 214 2.52 -8.71 10.85
C SER A 214 2.65 -8.26 12.29
N LEU A 215 1.62 -7.68 12.89
CA LEU A 215 1.70 -7.14 14.25
C LEU A 215 0.73 -7.82 15.19
N VAL A 216 1.17 -8.09 16.41
CA VAL A 216 0.30 -8.43 17.55
C VAL A 216 -0.10 -7.11 18.21
N ILE A 217 -1.24 -6.54 17.77
CA ILE A 217 -1.67 -5.16 18.10
C ILE A 217 -1.83 -4.94 19.60
N ASN A 218 -2.23 -5.99 20.34
CA ASN A 218 -2.47 -5.91 21.79
C ASN A 218 -1.20 -6.17 22.62
N ASP A 219 -0.05 -6.31 21.97
CA ASP A 219 1.23 -6.57 22.65
C ASP A 219 2.16 -5.36 22.58
N THR A 220 3.25 -5.40 23.33
CA THR A 220 4.23 -4.32 23.39
C THR A 220 5.05 -4.21 22.11
N ILE A 221 5.64 -3.04 21.88
CA ILE A 221 6.59 -2.83 20.77
C ILE A 221 7.78 -3.79 20.91
N GLY A 222 8.31 -3.97 22.13
CA GLY A 222 9.42 -4.89 22.38
C GLY A 222 9.09 -6.31 22.02
N ALA A 223 7.91 -6.82 22.42
CA ALA A 223 7.46 -8.16 22.07
C ALA A 223 7.34 -8.33 20.54
N ASN A 224 6.72 -7.38 19.84
CA ASN A 224 6.60 -7.42 18.40
C ASN A 224 7.96 -7.42 17.68
N ILE A 225 8.93 -6.63 18.15
CA ILE A 225 10.28 -6.61 17.56
C ILE A 225 11.00 -7.95 17.79
N CYS A 226 10.77 -8.60 18.91
CA CYS A 226 11.42 -9.87 19.28
C CYS A 226 10.80 -11.09 18.61
N LEU A 227 9.58 -11.00 18.05
CA LEU A 227 8.87 -12.15 17.46
C LEU A 227 9.72 -12.99 16.48
N PRO A 228 10.44 -12.40 15.51
CA PRO A 228 11.23 -13.17 14.55
C PRO A 228 12.43 -13.90 15.20
N SER A 229 12.89 -13.44 16.34
CA SER A 229 14.08 -13.95 17.06
C SER A 229 13.73 -14.81 18.27
N LEU A 230 12.47 -15.18 18.46
CA LEU A 230 12.05 -15.94 19.64
C LEU A 230 12.80 -17.28 19.80
N GLU A 231 13.13 -17.93 18.69
CA GLU A 231 13.90 -19.19 18.73
C GLU A 231 15.33 -18.97 19.25
N ASP A 232 15.96 -17.86 18.82
CA ASP A 232 17.32 -17.50 19.23
C ASP A 232 17.37 -17.03 20.70
N LEU A 233 16.25 -16.49 21.19
CA LEU A 233 16.10 -15.99 22.55
C LEU A 233 15.75 -17.10 23.56
N LYS A 234 15.44 -18.32 23.11
CA LYS A 234 15.25 -19.48 23.99
C LYS A 234 16.58 -19.84 24.66
N SER A 235 16.84 -19.25 25.82
CA SER A 235 17.94 -19.69 26.68
C SER A 235 17.46 -20.82 27.59
N HIS A 236 18.03 -22.02 27.43
CA HIS A 236 18.03 -23.10 28.40
C HIS A 236 16.74 -23.33 29.21
N GLY A 237 15.73 -23.93 28.61
CA GLY A 237 14.71 -24.63 29.36
C GLY A 237 13.38 -23.91 29.59
N PHE A 238 12.75 -23.47 28.55
CA PHE A 238 11.28 -23.35 28.42
C PHE A 238 10.80 -24.09 27.20
#